data_9861384bd6ddd420a3d3af62fa487070
#
_entry.id   9861384bd6ddd420a3d3af62fa487070
#
_cell.length_a   1.000
_cell.length_b   1.000
_cell.length_c   1.000
_cell.angle_alpha   90.00
_cell.angle_beta   90.00
_cell.angle_gamma   90.00
#
_symmetry.space_group_name_H-M   'P 1'
#
loop_
_entity.id
_entity.type
_entity.pdbx_description
1 polymer ?
#
loop_
_entity_poly.entity_id
_entity_poly.type
_entity_poly.pdbx_seq_one_letter_code
_entity_poly.pdbx_strand_id
1 'polypeptide(L)'
;MSNSQEIPYHHQLKNRFRGYFPVIIDVETAGFDAKKDALLELAAITLKMDENGNLQPDQKCHFHIEPFEGANINPESLKFNGIDIHNPLRGAVSELDAITGLFQMVRRGQKDAECQRSIIVAHNAAFDQSFVMAAAERTGVKR
;
A
#
# COMPACT_ATOMS: atom_id res chain seq x y z
N MET A 1 -1.59 37.36 -18.60
CA MET A 1 -2.46 37.28 -17.43
C MET A 1 -2.69 35.82 -17.11
N SER A 2 -2.17 35.37 -16.01
CA SER A 2 -2.40 34.00 -15.62
C SER A 2 -3.83 33.84 -15.15
N ASN A 3 -4.58 33.01 -15.84
CA ASN A 3 -5.87 32.55 -15.35
C ASN A 3 -5.69 31.44 -14.31
N SER A 4 -4.68 31.58 -13.46
CA SER A 4 -4.52 30.61 -12.40
C SER A 4 -5.71 30.74 -11.47
N GLN A 5 -6.70 29.91 -11.70
CA GLN A 5 -7.73 29.70 -10.72
C GLN A 5 -7.05 29.05 -9.52
N GLU A 6 -6.95 29.79 -8.44
CA GLU A 6 -6.48 29.20 -7.20
C GLU A 6 -7.42 28.06 -6.82
N ILE A 7 -6.84 26.89 -6.58
CA ILE A 7 -7.60 25.75 -6.08
C ILE A 7 -8.09 26.11 -4.68
N PRO A 8 -9.40 26.05 -4.41
CA PRO A 8 -9.91 26.35 -3.08
C PRO A 8 -9.20 25.52 -2.01
N TYR A 9 -9.02 26.11 -0.83
CA TYR A 9 -8.31 25.46 0.27
C TYR A 9 -8.81 24.03 0.54
N HIS A 10 -10.13 23.84 0.60
CA HIS A 10 -10.77 22.56 0.89
C HIS A 10 -10.64 21.55 -0.24
N HIS A 11 -10.24 21.98 -1.44
CA HIS A 11 -10.07 21.10 -2.61
C HIS A 11 -8.62 20.67 -2.78
N GLN A 12 -7.75 20.99 -1.84
CA GLN A 12 -6.37 20.52 -1.84
C GLN A 12 -6.25 19.34 -0.87
N LEU A 13 -5.69 18.24 -1.36
CA LEU A 13 -5.60 17.00 -0.57
C LEU A 13 -4.88 17.22 0.77
N LYS A 14 -3.80 18.02 0.76
CA LYS A 14 -3.05 18.34 1.99
C LYS A 14 -3.89 18.97 3.10
N ASN A 15 -5.01 19.60 2.75
CA ASN A 15 -5.88 20.27 3.70
C ASN A 15 -7.10 19.42 4.06
N ARG A 16 -7.35 18.34 3.33
CA ARG A 16 -8.52 17.49 3.54
C ARG A 16 -8.36 16.59 4.77
N PHE A 17 -7.13 16.10 5.00
CA PHE A 17 -6.81 15.15 6.06
C PHE A 17 -5.69 15.64 6.96
N ARG A 18 -5.66 16.93 7.26
CA ARG A 18 -4.71 17.56 8.19
C ARG A 18 -3.25 17.30 7.86
N GLY A 19 -2.90 17.33 6.57
CA GLY A 19 -1.53 17.08 6.09
C GLY A 19 -1.18 15.63 5.90
N TYR A 20 -2.09 14.70 6.17
CA TYR A 20 -1.87 13.27 5.93
C TYR A 20 -2.21 12.91 4.49
N PHE A 21 -1.39 12.03 3.94
CA PHE A 21 -1.59 11.46 2.61
C PHE A 21 -2.16 10.05 2.76
N PRO A 22 -3.45 9.84 2.44
CA PRO A 22 -4.07 8.53 2.60
C PRO A 22 -3.56 7.55 1.56
N VAL A 23 -3.24 6.34 2.00
CA VAL A 23 -2.88 5.21 1.12
C VAL A 23 -3.81 4.06 1.46
N ILE A 24 -4.67 3.70 0.54
CA ILE A 24 -5.61 2.60 0.74
C ILE A 24 -4.87 1.32 0.41
N ILE A 25 -4.77 0.42 1.38
CA ILE A 25 -4.00 -0.83 1.26
C ILE A 25 -4.89 -2.02 1.59
N ASP A 26 -4.67 -3.10 0.84
CA ASP A 26 -5.22 -4.40 1.12
C ASP A 26 -4.13 -5.45 0.95
N VAL A 27 -3.99 -6.35 1.92
CA VAL A 27 -3.01 -7.43 1.86
C VAL A 27 -3.70 -8.78 1.99
N GLU A 28 -3.11 -9.79 1.34
CA GLU A 28 -3.44 -11.20 1.55
C GLU A 28 -2.21 -11.91 2.11
N THR A 29 -2.41 -12.73 3.11
CA THR A 29 -1.33 -13.33 3.89
C THR A 29 -1.54 -14.82 4.11
N ALA A 30 -0.47 -15.50 4.48
CA ALA A 30 -0.50 -16.92 4.80
C ALA A 30 -0.73 -17.19 6.30
N GLY A 31 -1.20 -16.21 7.04
CA GLY A 31 -1.47 -16.32 8.46
C GLY A 31 -1.67 -14.98 9.11
N PHE A 32 -1.67 -14.94 10.44
CA PHE A 32 -1.98 -13.72 11.21
C PHE A 32 -0.76 -13.08 11.87
N ASP A 33 0.39 -13.74 11.86
CA ASP A 33 1.62 -13.24 12.48
C ASP A 33 2.53 -12.60 11.42
N ALA A 34 2.60 -11.28 11.44
CA ALA A 34 3.35 -10.51 10.46
C ALA A 34 4.85 -10.82 10.43
N LYS A 35 5.42 -11.30 11.53
CA LYS A 35 6.85 -11.63 11.60
C LYS A 35 7.16 -13.00 11.05
N LYS A 36 6.21 -13.92 11.10
CA LYS A 36 6.43 -15.33 10.77
C LYS A 36 5.72 -15.77 9.50
N ASP A 37 4.54 -15.23 9.24
CA ASP A 37 3.70 -15.68 8.14
C ASP A 37 3.95 -14.85 6.88
N ALA A 38 3.84 -15.51 5.72
CA ALA A 38 4.15 -14.86 4.45
C ALA A 38 3.14 -13.77 4.09
N LEU A 39 3.65 -12.67 3.57
CA LEU A 39 2.87 -11.68 2.84
C LEU A 39 2.80 -12.13 1.39
N LEU A 40 1.61 -12.39 0.88
CA LEU A 40 1.41 -13.04 -0.43
C LEU A 40 0.87 -12.10 -1.51
N GLU A 41 0.17 -11.06 -1.13
CA GLU A 41 -0.41 -10.13 -2.08
C GLU A 41 -0.56 -8.76 -1.42
N LEU A 42 -0.29 -7.72 -2.19
CA LEU A 42 -0.37 -6.34 -1.73
C LEU A 42 -1.00 -5.50 -2.84
N ALA A 43 -2.07 -4.80 -2.52
CA ALA A 43 -2.66 -3.80 -3.40
C ALA A 43 -2.72 -2.47 -2.67
N ALA A 44 -2.44 -1.38 -3.39
CA ALA A 44 -2.52 -0.06 -2.82
C ALA A 44 -3.04 0.94 -3.85
N ILE A 45 -3.79 1.91 -3.37
CA ILE A 45 -4.34 3.00 -4.17
C ILE A 45 -4.09 4.31 -3.43
N THR A 46 -3.56 5.30 -4.15
CA THR A 46 -3.48 6.67 -3.65
C THR A 46 -4.63 7.49 -4.18
N LEU A 47 -4.85 8.65 -3.58
CA LEU A 47 -5.96 9.53 -3.90
C LEU A 47 -5.47 10.88 -4.40
N LYS A 48 -6.31 11.52 -5.20
CA LYS A 48 -6.21 12.93 -5.54
C LYS A 48 -7.57 13.58 -5.36
N MET A 49 -7.60 14.89 -5.34
CA MET A 49 -8.87 15.61 -5.35
C MET A 49 -9.06 16.29 -6.69
N ASP A 50 -10.28 16.21 -7.21
CA ASP A 50 -10.63 16.93 -8.42
C ASP A 50 -10.91 18.41 -8.11
N GLU A 51 -11.18 19.20 -9.15
CA GLU A 51 -11.44 20.62 -9.01
C GLU A 51 -12.70 20.94 -8.19
N ASN A 52 -13.60 19.97 -8.05
CA ASN A 52 -14.83 20.11 -7.27
C ASN A 52 -14.68 19.65 -5.82
N GLY A 53 -13.47 19.22 -5.43
CA GLY A 53 -13.21 18.74 -4.07
C GLY A 53 -13.62 17.31 -3.83
N ASN A 54 -13.84 16.52 -4.89
CA ASN A 54 -14.16 15.12 -4.77
C ASN A 54 -12.89 14.27 -4.80
N LEU A 55 -12.83 13.26 -3.94
CA LEU A 55 -11.73 12.31 -3.93
C LEU A 55 -11.83 11.39 -5.14
N GLN A 56 -10.68 11.17 -5.78
CA GLN A 56 -10.55 10.29 -6.93
C GLN A 56 -9.36 9.37 -6.74
N PRO A 57 -9.40 8.13 -7.25
CA PRO A 57 -8.19 7.31 -7.31
C PRO A 57 -7.14 7.97 -8.19
N ASP A 58 -5.88 7.87 -7.78
CA ASP A 58 -4.77 8.44 -8.53
C ASP A 58 -3.83 7.36 -9.04
N GLN A 59 -2.93 6.88 -8.19
CA GLN A 59 -1.98 5.83 -8.55
C GLN A 59 -2.38 4.53 -7.87
N LYS A 60 -2.02 3.42 -8.50
CA LYS A 60 -2.27 2.11 -7.91
C LYS A 60 -1.11 1.18 -8.19
N CYS A 61 -0.87 0.25 -7.27
CA CYS A 61 0.03 -0.88 -7.48
C CYS A 61 -0.63 -2.15 -6.98
N HIS A 62 -0.21 -3.26 -7.55
CA HIS A 62 -0.70 -4.58 -7.17
C HIS A 62 0.42 -5.58 -7.39
N PHE A 63 0.80 -6.27 -6.34
CA PHE A 63 1.88 -7.25 -6.37
C PHE A 63 1.41 -8.58 -5.81
N HIS A 64 1.67 -9.66 -6.53
CA HIS A 64 1.75 -10.99 -5.96
C HIS A 64 3.17 -11.17 -5.46
N ILE A 65 3.34 -11.75 -4.28
CA ILE A 65 4.62 -11.76 -3.57
C ILE A 65 5.02 -13.19 -3.25
N GLU A 66 6.27 -13.53 -3.57
CA GLU A 66 6.84 -14.79 -3.15
C GLU A 66 7.02 -14.82 -1.63
N PRO A 67 6.69 -15.93 -0.96
CA PRO A 67 6.97 -16.05 0.47
C PRO A 67 8.44 -15.78 0.76
N PHE A 68 8.71 -15.01 1.80
CA PHE A 68 10.09 -14.80 2.22
C PHE A 68 10.71 -16.11 2.74
N GLU A 69 12.03 -16.21 2.68
CA GLU A 69 12.73 -17.42 3.12
C GLU A 69 12.43 -17.73 4.59
N GLY A 70 11.99 -18.94 4.85
CA GLY A 70 11.61 -19.38 6.19
C GLY A 70 10.20 -18.95 6.63
N ALA A 71 9.42 -18.35 5.75
CA ALA A 71 8.06 -17.93 6.08
C ALA A 71 7.16 -19.12 6.41
N ASN A 72 6.29 -18.94 7.39
CA ASN A 72 5.22 -19.89 7.65
C ASN A 72 4.09 -19.70 6.62
N ILE A 73 3.56 -20.82 6.18
CA ILE A 73 2.40 -20.87 5.28
C ILE A 73 1.32 -21.66 5.99
N ASN A 74 0.27 -21.00 6.45
CA ASN A 74 -0.86 -21.68 7.07
C ASN A 74 -1.83 -22.14 5.98
N PRO A 75 -2.04 -23.48 5.83
CA PRO A 75 -2.93 -23.99 4.80
C PRO A 75 -4.36 -23.46 4.88
N GLU A 76 -4.85 -23.18 6.08
CA GLU A 76 -6.20 -22.63 6.28
C GLU A 76 -6.31 -21.23 5.66
N SER A 77 -5.25 -20.42 5.77
CA SER A 77 -5.23 -19.08 5.17
C SER A 77 -5.26 -19.16 3.65
N LEU A 78 -4.49 -20.08 3.06
CA LEU A 78 -4.49 -20.27 1.60
C LEU A 78 -5.85 -20.77 1.11
N LYS A 79 -6.49 -21.61 1.88
CA LYS A 79 -7.82 -22.11 1.55
C LYS A 79 -8.86 -20.99 1.59
N PHE A 80 -8.72 -20.09 2.54
CA PHE A 80 -9.60 -18.93 2.70
C PHE A 80 -9.42 -17.91 1.57
N ASN A 81 -8.17 -17.54 1.22
CA ASN A 81 -7.90 -16.51 0.21
C ASN A 81 -7.77 -17.06 -1.22
N GLY A 82 -7.73 -18.38 -1.39
CA GLY A 82 -7.68 -19.00 -2.71
C GLY A 82 -6.34 -18.87 -3.43
N ILE A 83 -5.28 -18.48 -2.75
CA ILE A 83 -3.97 -18.29 -3.37
C ILE A 83 -3.25 -19.63 -3.50
N ASP A 84 -2.80 -19.94 -4.73
CA ASP A 84 -1.90 -21.04 -5.01
C ASP A 84 -0.48 -20.49 -5.17
N ILE A 85 0.33 -20.64 -4.11
CA ILE A 85 1.71 -20.11 -4.07
C ILE A 85 2.64 -20.81 -5.06
N HIS A 86 2.25 -21.95 -5.61
CA HIS A 86 3.04 -22.70 -6.57
C HIS A 86 2.67 -22.42 -8.03
N ASN A 87 1.65 -21.60 -8.26
CA ASN A 87 1.21 -21.28 -9.62
C ASN A 87 2.20 -20.31 -10.29
N PRO A 88 2.94 -20.73 -11.33
CA PRO A 88 3.89 -19.84 -11.99
C PRO A 88 3.24 -18.69 -12.73
N LEU A 89 1.96 -18.80 -13.06
CA LEU A 89 1.20 -17.74 -13.74
C LEU A 89 0.81 -16.60 -12.79
N ARG A 90 1.06 -16.78 -11.49
CA ARG A 90 0.78 -15.77 -10.49
C ARG A 90 1.63 -14.50 -10.70
N GLY A 91 2.79 -14.62 -11.34
CA GLY A 91 3.66 -13.47 -11.60
C GLY A 91 4.22 -12.85 -10.33
N ALA A 92 4.50 -13.68 -9.32
CA ALA A 92 4.95 -13.19 -8.03
C ALA A 92 6.35 -12.60 -8.09
N VAL A 93 6.54 -11.50 -7.39
CA VAL A 93 7.81 -10.81 -7.25
C VAL A 93 8.34 -11.01 -5.83
N SER A 94 9.61 -10.63 -5.61
CA SER A 94 10.20 -10.68 -4.27
C SER A 94 9.50 -9.67 -3.34
N GLU A 95 9.58 -9.96 -2.06
CA GLU A 95 9.10 -9.02 -1.04
C GLU A 95 9.80 -7.65 -1.16
N LEU A 96 11.12 -7.67 -1.44
CA LEU A 96 11.87 -6.44 -1.65
C LEU A 96 11.30 -5.61 -2.81
N ASP A 97 11.02 -6.23 -3.95
CA ASP A 97 10.49 -5.50 -5.11
C ASP A 97 9.11 -4.93 -4.83
N ALA A 98 8.24 -5.68 -4.16
CA ALA A 98 6.90 -5.22 -3.84
C ALA A 98 6.92 -4.03 -2.87
N ILE A 99 7.69 -4.13 -1.80
CA ILE A 99 7.78 -3.06 -0.79
C ILE A 99 8.47 -1.83 -1.36
N THR A 100 9.51 -2.01 -2.16
CA THR A 100 10.17 -0.89 -2.85
C THR A 100 9.19 -0.16 -3.75
N GLY A 101 8.43 -0.90 -4.55
CA GLY A 101 7.42 -0.31 -5.44
C GLY A 101 6.33 0.44 -4.70
N LEU A 102 5.84 -0.14 -3.61
CA LEU A 102 4.84 0.52 -2.76
C LEU A 102 5.38 1.84 -2.20
N PHE A 103 6.54 1.81 -1.59
CA PHE A 103 7.09 2.99 -0.91
C PHE A 103 7.49 4.09 -1.90
N GLN A 104 7.98 3.73 -3.09
CA GLN A 104 8.25 4.71 -4.14
C GLN A 104 6.97 5.44 -4.57
N MET A 105 5.89 4.69 -4.78
CA MET A 105 4.60 5.27 -5.14
C MET A 105 4.07 6.21 -4.05
N VAL A 106 4.16 5.78 -2.79
CA VAL A 106 3.68 6.56 -1.65
C VAL A 106 4.50 7.84 -1.47
N ARG A 107 5.82 7.75 -1.51
CA ARG A 107 6.70 8.92 -1.36
C ARG A 107 6.47 9.95 -2.46
N ARG A 108 6.35 9.50 -3.70
CA ARG A 108 6.07 10.38 -4.82
C ARG A 108 4.72 11.08 -4.64
N GLY A 109 3.68 10.33 -4.30
CA GLY A 109 2.36 10.88 -4.08
C GLY A 109 2.31 11.86 -2.92
N GLN A 110 2.95 11.52 -1.81
CA GLN A 110 3.03 12.39 -0.64
C GLN A 110 3.72 13.71 -0.98
N LYS A 111 4.82 13.65 -1.72
CA LYS A 111 5.57 14.84 -2.14
C LYS A 111 4.75 15.69 -3.10
N ASP A 112 4.15 15.08 -4.11
CA ASP A 112 3.37 15.78 -5.12
C ASP A 112 2.13 16.46 -4.51
N ALA A 113 1.52 15.83 -3.51
CA ALA A 113 0.38 16.38 -2.78
C ALA A 113 0.79 17.38 -1.70
N GLU A 114 2.09 17.58 -1.48
CA GLU A 114 2.62 18.44 -0.41
C GLU A 114 2.12 18.04 0.98
N CYS A 115 1.88 16.74 1.19
CA CYS A 115 1.51 16.21 2.48
C CYS A 115 2.74 15.95 3.35
N GLN A 116 2.57 16.00 4.67
CA GLN A 116 3.67 15.84 5.62
C GLN A 116 3.94 14.39 5.98
N ARG A 117 2.90 13.57 5.98
CA ARG A 117 2.95 12.17 6.38
C ARG A 117 1.95 11.37 5.57
N SER A 118 2.21 10.07 5.47
CA SER A 118 1.27 9.13 4.88
C SER A 118 0.59 8.33 5.98
N ILE A 119 -0.66 7.94 5.74
CA ILE A 119 -1.43 7.12 6.66
C ILE A 119 -2.09 5.98 5.88
N ILE A 120 -2.03 4.78 6.45
CA ILE A 120 -2.69 3.61 5.87
C ILE A 120 -4.18 3.66 6.18
N VAL A 121 -4.97 3.42 5.14
CA VAL A 121 -6.42 3.24 5.23
C VAL A 121 -6.72 1.83 4.76
N ALA A 122 -7.35 1.03 5.60
CA ALA A 122 -7.67 -0.36 5.30
C ALA A 122 -8.86 -0.82 6.13
N HIS A 123 -9.43 -1.97 5.77
CA HIS A 123 -10.52 -2.58 6.52
C HIS A 123 -10.09 -2.90 7.96
N ASN A 124 -8.86 -3.41 8.11
CA ASN A 124 -8.23 -3.61 9.41
C ASN A 124 -6.80 -3.07 9.34
N ALA A 125 -6.65 -1.75 9.47
CA ALA A 125 -5.39 -1.06 9.18
C ALA A 125 -4.23 -1.54 10.04
N ALA A 126 -4.48 -1.90 11.29
CA ALA A 126 -3.43 -2.43 12.17
C ALA A 126 -2.85 -3.74 11.62
N PHE A 127 -3.69 -4.60 11.08
CA PHE A 127 -3.26 -5.85 10.46
C PHE A 127 -2.43 -5.60 9.20
N ASP A 128 -2.96 -4.83 8.25
CA ASP A 128 -2.27 -4.54 6.99
C ASP A 128 -0.95 -3.83 7.25
N GLN A 129 -0.94 -2.85 8.14
CA GLN A 129 0.26 -2.11 8.51
C GLN A 129 1.32 -3.02 9.12
N SER A 130 0.94 -3.96 9.98
CA SER A 130 1.89 -4.87 10.61
C SER A 130 2.64 -5.72 9.59
N PHE A 131 1.96 -6.20 8.55
CA PHE A 131 2.58 -6.99 7.48
C PHE A 131 3.48 -6.13 6.59
N VAL A 132 3.05 -4.93 6.23
CA VAL A 132 3.86 -4.01 5.43
C VAL A 132 5.13 -3.60 6.18
N MET A 133 5.02 -3.27 7.47
CA MET A 133 6.16 -2.84 8.28
C MET A 133 7.12 -4.00 8.55
N ALA A 134 6.62 -5.21 8.80
CA ALA A 134 7.48 -6.38 8.96
C ALA A 134 8.25 -6.68 7.67
N ALA A 135 7.61 -6.57 6.53
CA ALA A 135 8.26 -6.74 5.23
C ALA A 135 9.32 -5.66 4.98
N ALA A 136 9.02 -4.41 5.32
CA ALA A 136 9.97 -3.31 5.20
C ALA A 136 11.21 -3.56 6.06
N GLU A 137 11.02 -4.04 7.27
CA GLU A 137 12.13 -4.36 8.18
C GLU A 137 12.97 -5.52 7.65
N ARG A 138 12.33 -6.62 7.20
CA ARG A 138 13.04 -7.77 6.64
C ARG A 138 13.89 -7.42 5.41
N THR A 139 13.37 -6.55 4.56
CA THR A 139 14.02 -6.18 3.30
C THR A 139 14.97 -5.00 3.42
N GLY A 140 14.95 -4.28 4.53
CA GLY A 140 15.76 -3.11 4.75
C GLY A 140 15.28 -1.86 4.00
N VAL A 141 14.07 -1.88 3.47
CA VAL A 141 13.48 -0.73 2.79
C VAL A 141 13.10 0.33 3.83
N LYS A 142 13.57 1.55 3.63
CA LYS A 142 13.28 2.67 4.55
C LYS A 142 11.83 3.12 4.42
N ARG A 143 11.23 3.30 5.58
CA ARG A 143 9.86 3.82 5.73
C ARG A 143 9.79 5.32 5.56
#